data_8712305578a6f7ea1d33d3a4257b6d89
#
_entry.id   8712305578a6f7ea1d33d3a4257b6d89
#
_cell.length_a   1.000
_cell.length_b   1.000
_cell.length_c   1.000
_cell.angle_alpha   90.00
_cell.angle_beta   90.00
_cell.angle_gamma   90.00
#
_symmetry.space_group_name_H-M   'P 1'
#
loop_
_entity.id
_entity.type
_entity.pdbx_description
1 polymer ?
#
loop_
_entity_poly.entity_id
_entity_poly.type
_entity_poly.pdbx_seq_one_letter_code
_entity_poly.pdbx_strand_id
1 'polypeptide(L)'
;VKDIRDSIFDYGGIDLSAKPEGVGNFTCEVKVCMNTESGEDVKIPEAKRFESLLVVGVSGSGKTATIYEPMIARDFEKKYFFREVAKEMGFTALKTGIATLTYPYSNDYLNKNFSLSLLTPNPDKLDIYKAYMKKMTISSSGSRFVYKDLGLTYMAPDPDTIETMAGVAKNFSLPVNIIDPNNSDSVGLNPFIYKDPIKTGIAISSVLKGLFATNRPDLSLAFRENAAIQILENLSILLKEMYPRLHEGSLPNLEDLLNMLNDFSLVEEMTEQMKQIPELADKYKILIRYMENNFYANSTDLNNTKTSVFTASAELDNLLRYPGVKNILCNRTNNLDFDKALEKGEITLLCTRRGDLGPNAHKAFGLFFILLMQQSILSRPGNDTTRIPHFLYIDTFPDFICKATEPIFTVYRKYKVATVLDSQNLSQLEGEGNSSNGPGKHFRDTILANCVNKIIFGNALPEDLPWWEQELQTKREWQWKKSYQMDPSKKDYGYDSKASDIGFNWIPNFKTGKIKSLKSNQIIFKVKNLKGQSVVDKGKVEKLESKYKEPHKVKEFNFDKFTSGISQEAKIKEKARKAIKKRLDDYNDDDPIKIDTSDSSFLFDNEDAIIVDLKKGNSN
;
A
#
# COMPACT_ATOMS: atom_id res chain seq x y z
N VAL A 1 -28.11 -12.29 21.07
CA VAL A 1 -26.91 -11.94 21.84
C VAL A 1 -26.46 -10.61 21.28
N LYS A 2 -26.73 -9.50 21.99
CA LYS A 2 -26.16 -8.19 21.63
C LYS A 2 -24.64 -8.39 21.55
N ASP A 3 -24.05 -7.96 20.45
CA ASP A 3 -22.60 -8.06 20.29
C ASP A 3 -21.94 -7.35 21.49
N ILE A 4 -21.07 -8.06 22.20
CA ILE A 4 -20.34 -7.51 23.36
C ILE A 4 -19.68 -6.17 22.99
N ARG A 5 -19.34 -5.97 21.71
CA ARG A 5 -18.82 -4.72 21.17
C ARG A 5 -19.82 -3.56 21.23
N ASP A 6 -21.11 -3.82 21.00
CA ASP A 6 -22.14 -2.77 21.12
C ASP A 6 -22.41 -2.41 22.58
N SER A 7 -22.33 -3.41 23.49
CA SER A 7 -22.55 -3.17 24.93
C SER A 7 -21.41 -2.42 25.62
N ILE A 8 -20.20 -2.40 25.04
CA ILE A 8 -19.05 -1.65 25.58
C ILE A 8 -19.20 -0.15 25.35
N PHE A 9 -19.93 0.24 24.29
CA PHE A 9 -20.20 1.64 23.95
C PHE A 9 -21.49 2.16 24.56
N ASP A 10 -22.36 1.28 25.07
CA ASP A 10 -23.64 1.60 25.69
C ASP A 10 -23.50 1.62 27.23
N TYR A 11 -22.48 2.35 27.74
CA TYR A 11 -22.20 2.40 29.15
C TYR A 11 -22.89 3.59 29.82
N GLY A 12 -23.98 3.30 30.53
CA GLY A 12 -24.63 4.26 31.42
C GLY A 12 -25.31 5.44 30.74
N GLY A 13 -25.75 5.30 29.50
CA GLY A 13 -26.37 6.41 28.76
C GLY A 13 -25.39 7.49 28.29
N ILE A 14 -24.10 7.23 28.38
CA ILE A 14 -23.10 8.12 27.80
C ILE A 14 -23.10 7.89 26.31
N ASP A 15 -23.58 8.85 25.57
CA ASP A 15 -23.47 8.91 24.13
C ASP A 15 -22.00 9.13 23.76
N LEU A 16 -21.27 8.02 23.50
CA LEU A 16 -19.90 8.08 22.99
C LEU A 16 -19.85 8.54 21.53
N SER A 17 -20.99 8.74 20.89
CA SER A 17 -21.13 9.49 19.65
C SER A 17 -21.15 10.99 19.88
N ALA A 18 -21.43 11.46 21.10
CA ALA A 18 -21.26 12.85 21.52
C ALA A 18 -19.79 13.10 21.83
N LYS A 19 -19.10 13.32 20.93
CA LYS A 19 -17.95 14.06 20.42
C LYS A 19 -17.03 14.81 21.38
N PRO A 20 -15.75 14.82 21.03
CA PRO A 20 -15.14 16.05 20.53
C PRO A 20 -15.59 16.27 19.08
N GLU A 21 -15.97 17.47 18.68
CA GLU A 21 -16.48 17.79 17.34
C GLU A 21 -15.61 17.16 16.26
N GLY A 22 -16.22 16.33 15.41
CA GLY A 22 -15.61 15.73 14.23
C GLY A 22 -15.17 14.28 14.32
N VAL A 23 -14.96 13.70 15.50
CA VAL A 23 -14.13 12.48 15.57
C VAL A 23 -14.85 11.16 15.88
N GLY A 24 -16.09 11.12 16.12
CA GLY A 24 -16.83 9.87 16.31
C GLY A 24 -16.21 8.86 17.30
N ASN A 25 -16.65 7.62 17.21
CA ASN A 25 -16.29 6.53 18.12
C ASN A 25 -14.88 5.94 17.91
N PHE A 26 -14.47 4.99 18.78
CA PHE A 26 -13.19 4.27 18.70
C PHE A 26 -13.13 3.22 17.58
N THR A 27 -13.96 3.31 16.55
CA THR A 27 -13.93 2.44 15.38
C THR A 27 -13.37 3.18 14.18
N CYS A 28 -12.72 2.47 13.26
CA CYS A 28 -12.27 3.03 11.98
C CYS A 28 -13.40 2.99 10.93
N GLU A 29 -14.66 3.25 11.34
CA GLU A 29 -15.73 3.46 10.38
C GLU A 29 -15.48 4.73 9.56
N VAL A 30 -15.97 4.77 8.33
CA VAL A 30 -15.80 5.91 7.45
C VAL A 30 -17.11 6.28 6.78
N LYS A 31 -17.46 7.56 6.78
CA LYS A 31 -18.58 8.11 6.02
C LYS A 31 -18.20 8.14 4.54
N VAL A 32 -19.09 7.68 3.68
CA VAL A 32 -18.94 7.68 2.22
C VAL A 32 -19.75 8.78 1.58
N CYS A 33 -21.03 8.89 1.95
CA CYS A 33 -21.95 9.85 1.39
C CYS A 33 -23.07 10.13 2.40
N MET A 34 -24.01 10.98 2.01
CA MET A 34 -25.29 11.19 2.71
C MET A 34 -26.39 10.53 1.88
N ASN A 35 -27.26 9.73 2.51
CA ASN A 35 -28.40 9.13 1.83
C ASN A 35 -29.35 10.23 1.35
N THR A 36 -29.78 10.16 0.10
CA THR A 36 -30.62 11.21 -0.50
C THR A 36 -32.07 11.20 0.04
N GLU A 37 -32.56 10.04 0.48
CA GLU A 37 -33.95 9.88 0.95
C GLU A 37 -34.04 10.15 2.47
N SER A 38 -33.16 9.54 3.28
CA SER A 38 -33.20 9.71 4.74
C SER A 38 -32.46 10.93 5.24
N GLY A 39 -31.53 11.48 4.47
CA GLY A 39 -30.64 12.56 4.92
C GLY A 39 -29.55 12.10 5.89
N GLU A 40 -29.48 10.80 6.20
CA GLU A 40 -28.50 10.25 7.14
C GLU A 40 -27.15 9.96 6.48
N ASP A 41 -26.11 9.97 7.30
CA ASP A 41 -24.76 9.61 6.87
C ASP A 41 -24.64 8.12 6.59
N VAL A 42 -24.21 7.79 5.39
CA VAL A 42 -23.89 6.41 4.99
C VAL A 42 -22.45 6.12 5.36
N LYS A 43 -22.26 5.19 6.28
CA LYS A 43 -20.95 4.81 6.79
C LYS A 43 -20.64 3.35 6.49
N ILE A 44 -19.39 3.06 6.16
CA ILE A 44 -18.89 1.69 6.09
C ILE A 44 -18.27 1.35 7.45
N PRO A 45 -18.83 0.37 8.19
CA PRO A 45 -18.27 -0.05 9.47
C PRO A 45 -16.85 -0.60 9.32
N GLU A 46 -16.01 -0.45 10.36
CA GLU A 46 -14.60 -0.91 10.33
C GLU A 46 -14.45 -2.35 9.81
N ALA A 47 -15.21 -3.29 10.34
CA ALA A 47 -15.13 -4.68 9.92
C ALA A 47 -15.48 -4.90 8.44
N LYS A 48 -16.32 -4.03 7.87
CA LYS A 48 -16.78 -4.08 6.48
C LYS A 48 -15.87 -3.34 5.51
N ARG A 49 -15.00 -2.48 6.01
CA ARG A 49 -13.96 -1.86 5.18
C ARG A 49 -12.97 -2.89 4.61
N PHE A 50 -12.69 -3.97 5.36
CA PHE A 50 -11.81 -5.06 4.90
C PHE A 50 -12.44 -5.95 3.83
N GLU A 51 -13.70 -5.73 3.48
CA GLU A 51 -14.37 -6.38 2.34
C GLU A 51 -14.20 -5.55 1.05
N SER A 52 -13.25 -4.64 1.01
CA SER A 52 -12.86 -3.74 -0.07
C SER A 52 -14.00 -2.87 -0.63
N LEU A 53 -13.64 -1.72 -1.17
CA LEU A 53 -14.56 -0.79 -1.83
C LEU A 53 -14.11 -0.58 -3.27
N LEU A 54 -15.03 -0.76 -4.22
CA LEU A 54 -14.84 -0.43 -5.63
C LEU A 54 -15.67 0.81 -5.99
N VAL A 55 -15.02 1.80 -6.57
CA VAL A 55 -15.62 3.06 -7.01
C VAL A 55 -15.59 3.11 -8.54
N VAL A 56 -16.75 3.08 -9.19
CA VAL A 56 -16.84 3.10 -10.66
C VAL A 56 -17.46 4.41 -11.16
N GLY A 57 -16.78 5.04 -12.10
CA GLY A 57 -17.24 6.27 -12.72
C GLY A 57 -16.27 6.80 -13.75
N VAL A 58 -16.80 7.42 -14.80
CA VAL A 58 -15.97 7.98 -15.89
C VAL A 58 -14.98 9.03 -15.39
N SER A 59 -13.99 9.35 -16.20
CA SER A 59 -13.06 10.44 -15.89
C SER A 59 -13.83 11.75 -15.67
N GLY A 60 -13.42 12.55 -14.67
CA GLY A 60 -14.12 13.79 -14.30
C GLY A 60 -15.43 13.62 -13.54
N SER A 61 -15.86 12.38 -13.21
CA SER A 61 -17.07 12.16 -12.39
C SER A 61 -16.94 12.62 -10.94
N GLY A 62 -15.72 12.93 -10.48
CA GLY A 62 -15.45 13.43 -9.14
C GLY A 62 -15.04 12.36 -8.14
N LYS A 63 -14.69 11.15 -8.56
CA LYS A 63 -14.26 10.05 -7.68
C LYS A 63 -13.23 10.49 -6.63
N THR A 64 -12.13 11.05 -7.10
CA THR A 64 -11.03 11.52 -6.25
C THR A 64 -11.51 12.59 -5.27
N ALA A 65 -12.10 13.67 -5.78
CA ALA A 65 -12.48 14.84 -4.97
C ALA A 65 -13.67 14.60 -4.01
N THR A 66 -14.53 13.61 -4.26
CA THR A 66 -15.76 13.40 -3.47
C THR A 66 -15.79 12.09 -2.69
N ILE A 67 -14.92 11.13 -3.03
CA ILE A 67 -14.81 9.85 -2.32
C ILE A 67 -13.44 9.71 -1.66
N TYR A 68 -12.34 9.74 -2.45
CA TYR A 68 -10.99 9.50 -1.92
C TYR A 68 -10.56 10.57 -0.91
N GLU A 69 -10.49 11.82 -1.34
CA GLU A 69 -10.05 12.92 -0.47
C GLU A 69 -10.87 13.00 0.83
N PRO A 70 -12.24 12.98 0.80
CA PRO A 70 -13.00 13.05 2.04
C PRO A 70 -12.85 11.81 2.94
N MET A 71 -12.71 10.61 2.37
CA MET A 71 -12.49 9.40 3.17
C MET A 71 -11.11 9.42 3.84
N ILE A 72 -10.07 9.79 3.09
CA ILE A 72 -8.69 9.90 3.60
C ILE A 72 -8.60 10.97 4.70
N ALA A 73 -9.22 12.14 4.49
CA ALA A 73 -9.25 13.19 5.51
C ALA A 73 -9.91 12.73 6.81
N ARG A 74 -10.99 11.95 6.72
CA ARG A 74 -11.65 11.34 7.89
C ARG A 74 -10.77 10.28 8.57
N ASP A 75 -10.01 9.52 7.81
CA ASP A 75 -9.04 8.59 8.38
C ASP A 75 -7.90 9.33 9.10
N PHE A 76 -7.43 10.46 8.57
CA PHE A 76 -6.45 11.30 9.25
C PHE A 76 -7.00 11.89 10.54
N GLU A 77 -8.22 12.45 10.50
CA GLU A 77 -8.92 12.94 11.69
C GLU A 77 -9.07 11.84 12.75
N LYS A 78 -9.44 10.62 12.33
CA LYS A 78 -9.56 9.46 13.21
C LYS A 78 -8.22 9.05 13.83
N LYS A 79 -7.14 9.05 13.02
CA LYS A 79 -5.80 8.78 13.51
C LYS A 79 -5.33 9.81 14.52
N TYR A 80 -5.55 11.07 14.23
CA TYR A 80 -5.26 12.17 15.15
C TYR A 80 -5.98 11.96 16.49
N PHE A 81 -7.28 11.68 16.46
CA PHE A 81 -8.06 11.38 17.66
C PHE A 81 -7.47 10.23 18.48
N PHE A 82 -7.13 9.11 17.86
CA PHE A 82 -6.53 8.00 18.59
C PHE A 82 -5.21 8.38 19.26
N ARG A 83 -4.39 9.20 18.59
CA ARG A 83 -3.12 9.66 19.14
C ARG A 83 -3.31 10.65 20.30
N GLU A 84 -4.24 11.56 20.18
CA GLU A 84 -4.52 12.52 21.26
C GLU A 84 -5.07 11.80 22.50
N VAL A 85 -6.00 10.87 22.32
CA VAL A 85 -6.50 10.03 23.44
C VAL A 85 -5.36 9.26 24.10
N ALA A 86 -4.48 8.64 23.32
CA ALA A 86 -3.34 7.90 23.85
C ALA A 86 -2.38 8.80 24.63
N LYS A 87 -2.09 9.99 24.11
CA LYS A 87 -1.22 10.99 24.74
C LYS A 87 -1.78 11.48 26.07
N GLU A 88 -3.08 11.78 26.10
CA GLU A 88 -3.75 12.19 27.33
C GLU A 88 -3.84 11.07 28.38
N MET A 89 -3.81 9.81 27.93
CA MET A 89 -3.76 8.64 28.81
C MET A 89 -2.34 8.30 29.32
N GLY A 90 -1.34 9.12 29.01
CA GLY A 90 0.05 8.90 29.41
C GLY A 90 0.79 7.82 28.64
N PHE A 91 0.26 7.37 27.50
CA PHE A 91 1.01 6.56 26.57
C PHE A 91 2.08 7.42 25.92
N THR A 92 3.31 7.29 26.38
CA THR A 92 4.45 7.92 25.70
C THR A 92 4.55 7.47 24.25
N ALA A 93 4.99 8.37 23.38
CA ALA A 93 5.12 8.16 21.95
C ALA A 93 5.67 6.76 21.63
N LEU A 94 4.84 5.96 21.02
CA LEU A 94 5.07 4.56 20.82
C LEU A 94 6.03 4.35 19.66
N LYS A 95 7.14 3.71 19.94
CA LYS A 95 8.06 3.24 18.89
C LYS A 95 7.44 2.16 18.00
N THR A 96 6.40 1.50 18.49
CA THR A 96 5.61 0.50 17.78
C THR A 96 4.15 0.89 17.89
N GLY A 97 3.39 0.92 16.83
CA GLY A 97 1.99 1.35 16.80
C GLY A 97 1.03 0.57 17.72
N ILE A 98 1.57 -0.34 18.53
CA ILE A 98 0.89 -1.10 19.58
C ILE A 98 1.65 -0.86 20.87
N ALA A 99 1.08 -0.04 21.79
CA ALA A 99 1.54 -0.04 23.18
C ALA A 99 0.96 -1.24 23.89
N THR A 100 1.82 -2.10 24.29
CA THR A 100 1.45 -3.12 25.26
C THR A 100 1.90 -2.62 26.64
N LEU A 101 1.03 -1.97 27.37
CA LEU A 101 1.27 -1.71 28.78
C LEU A 101 0.99 -3.02 29.55
N THR A 102 2.04 -3.62 30.03
CA THR A 102 1.91 -4.76 30.94
C THR A 102 1.73 -4.20 32.35
N TYR A 103 0.50 -4.21 32.86
CA TYR A 103 0.24 -3.90 34.25
C TYR A 103 0.34 -5.17 35.07
N PRO A 104 1.06 -5.16 36.20
CA PRO A 104 1.23 -6.35 37.05
C PRO A 104 0.02 -6.65 37.94
N TYR A 105 -1.12 -5.95 37.76
CA TYR A 105 -2.22 -5.97 38.71
C TYR A 105 -3.50 -6.60 38.14
N SER A 106 -4.19 -7.36 38.98
CA SER A 106 -5.49 -7.96 38.66
C SER A 106 -6.59 -6.92 38.42
N ASN A 107 -7.66 -7.32 37.72
CA ASN A 107 -8.84 -6.47 37.50
C ASN A 107 -9.42 -5.85 38.81
N ASP A 108 -9.27 -6.52 39.95
CA ASP A 108 -9.71 -6.00 41.25
C ASP A 108 -8.89 -4.80 41.74
N TYR A 109 -7.62 -4.72 41.37
CA TYR A 109 -6.78 -3.58 41.71
C TYR A 109 -7.14 -2.35 40.86
N LEU A 110 -7.44 -2.53 39.60
CA LEU A 110 -7.91 -1.46 38.69
C LEU A 110 -9.25 -0.87 39.16
N ASN A 111 -10.14 -1.72 39.67
CA ASN A 111 -11.45 -1.28 40.18
C ASN A 111 -11.39 -0.58 41.53
N LYS A 112 -10.41 -0.91 42.38
CA LYS A 112 -10.34 -0.40 43.77
C LYS A 112 -9.38 0.77 43.98
N ASN A 113 -8.27 0.85 43.23
CA ASN A 113 -7.17 1.75 43.54
C ASN A 113 -6.76 2.69 42.40
N PHE A 114 -7.34 2.53 41.23
CA PHE A 114 -6.97 3.35 40.09
C PHE A 114 -7.86 4.58 39.99
N SER A 115 -7.35 5.72 40.47
CA SER A 115 -8.00 7.01 40.21
C SER A 115 -7.70 7.44 38.80
N LEU A 116 -8.68 7.31 37.92
CA LEU A 116 -8.59 7.80 36.54
C LEU A 116 -8.25 9.31 36.48
N SER A 117 -8.55 10.04 37.56
CA SER A 117 -8.19 11.46 37.70
C SER A 117 -6.69 11.74 37.67
N LEU A 118 -5.85 10.73 37.96
CA LEU A 118 -4.39 10.83 37.83
C LEU A 118 -3.89 10.70 36.39
N LEU A 119 -4.69 10.08 35.51
CA LEU A 119 -4.33 9.84 34.11
C LEU A 119 -4.90 10.88 33.15
N THR A 120 -5.95 11.57 33.56
CA THR A 120 -6.64 12.53 32.70
C THR A 120 -6.70 13.89 33.38
N PRO A 121 -5.88 14.84 32.95
CA PRO A 121 -5.97 16.20 33.47
C PRO A 121 -7.26 16.92 33.07
N ASN A 122 -8.05 16.37 32.15
CA ASN A 122 -9.31 16.95 31.70
C ASN A 122 -10.51 16.11 32.15
N PRO A 123 -11.25 16.54 33.19
CA PRO A 123 -12.40 15.82 33.73
C PRO A 123 -13.54 15.64 32.71
N ASP A 124 -13.68 16.52 31.72
CA ASP A 124 -14.75 16.45 30.72
C ASP A 124 -14.59 15.27 29.75
N LYS A 125 -13.37 14.72 29.65
CA LYS A 125 -13.06 13.55 28.82
C LYS A 125 -13.00 12.24 29.62
N LEU A 126 -13.23 12.28 30.91
CA LEU A 126 -13.07 11.14 31.81
C LEU A 126 -13.90 9.92 31.40
N ASP A 127 -15.11 10.15 30.91
CA ASP A 127 -16.02 9.07 30.52
C ASP A 127 -15.60 8.40 29.21
N ILE A 128 -15.05 9.17 28.28
CA ILE A 128 -14.45 8.65 27.04
C ILE A 128 -13.27 7.76 27.39
N TYR A 129 -12.43 8.16 28.33
CA TYR A 129 -11.28 7.39 28.75
C TYR A 129 -11.67 6.12 29.52
N LYS A 130 -12.70 6.17 30.37
CA LYS A 130 -13.22 4.99 31.04
C LYS A 130 -13.72 3.94 30.06
N ALA A 131 -14.46 4.36 29.02
CA ALA A 131 -14.95 3.46 27.99
C ALA A 131 -13.79 2.86 27.16
N TYR A 132 -12.79 3.67 26.85
CA TYR A 132 -11.60 3.21 26.14
C TYR A 132 -10.79 2.21 26.96
N MET A 133 -10.53 2.50 28.24
CA MET A 133 -9.83 1.63 29.17
C MET A 133 -10.56 0.30 29.36
N LYS A 134 -11.89 0.32 29.49
CA LYS A 134 -12.70 -0.88 29.60
C LYS A 134 -12.60 -1.78 28.37
N LYS A 135 -12.56 -1.20 27.18
CA LYS A 135 -12.35 -1.94 25.93
C LYS A 135 -10.98 -2.60 25.87
N MET A 136 -9.96 -1.95 26.43
CA MET A 136 -8.60 -2.48 26.49
C MET A 136 -8.44 -3.63 27.49
N THR A 137 -9.19 -3.62 28.61
CA THR A 137 -9.09 -4.62 29.68
C THR A 137 -9.81 -5.94 29.38
N ILE A 138 -10.69 -6.00 28.39
CA ILE A 138 -11.45 -7.22 28.03
C ILE A 138 -10.62 -8.23 27.20
N SER A 139 -9.39 -7.93 26.87
CA SER A 139 -8.49 -8.93 26.32
C SER A 139 -8.14 -9.96 27.40
N SER A 140 -8.63 -11.18 27.23
CA SER A 140 -8.82 -12.26 28.18
C SER A 140 -7.57 -12.91 28.78
N SER A 141 -6.41 -12.33 28.73
CA SER A 141 -5.21 -12.87 29.36
C SER A 141 -4.36 -11.78 29.99
N GLY A 142 -4.81 -11.33 31.16
CA GLY A 142 -3.99 -10.56 32.11
C GLY A 142 -3.24 -9.37 31.50
N SER A 143 -3.73 -8.15 31.75
CA SER A 143 -2.92 -6.95 31.86
C SER A 143 -2.25 -6.38 30.60
N ARG A 144 -2.74 -6.62 29.39
CA ARG A 144 -2.23 -5.96 28.19
C ARG A 144 -3.22 -4.92 27.67
N PHE A 145 -2.85 -3.66 27.75
CA PHE A 145 -3.59 -2.58 27.07
C PHE A 145 -3.09 -2.46 25.65
N VAL A 146 -3.98 -2.58 24.68
CA VAL A 146 -3.65 -2.39 23.27
C VAL A 146 -4.13 -1.00 22.83
N TYR A 147 -3.19 -0.15 22.51
CA TYR A 147 -3.47 1.13 21.91
C TYR A 147 -4.02 0.96 20.48
N LYS A 148 -5.06 1.71 20.13
CA LYS A 148 -5.64 1.68 18.79
C LYS A 148 -5.04 2.78 17.92
N ASP A 149 -4.56 2.41 16.75
CA ASP A 149 -4.11 3.33 15.71
C ASP A 149 -4.61 2.82 14.35
N LEU A 150 -4.32 3.52 13.30
CA LEU A 150 -4.52 3.10 11.92
C LEU A 150 -3.36 3.54 11.04
N GLY A 151 -3.05 2.75 10.02
CA GLY A 151 -2.15 3.10 8.95
C GLY A 151 -2.90 3.45 7.67
N LEU A 152 -2.28 4.23 6.81
CA LEU A 152 -2.87 4.62 5.54
C LEU A 152 -1.81 4.71 4.46
N THR A 153 -2.12 4.17 3.30
CA THR A 153 -1.35 4.41 2.07
C THR A 153 -2.29 4.94 1.00
N TYR A 154 -1.93 6.05 0.40
CA TYR A 154 -2.64 6.62 -0.73
C TYR A 154 -1.72 6.75 -1.93
N MET A 155 -2.16 6.19 -3.05
CA MET A 155 -1.47 6.19 -4.33
C MET A 155 -2.33 6.93 -5.36
N ALA A 156 -1.78 7.99 -5.94
CA ALA A 156 -2.45 8.82 -6.94
C ALA A 156 -1.52 9.16 -8.11
N PRO A 157 -2.07 9.35 -9.33
CA PRO A 157 -1.28 9.72 -10.50
C PRO A 157 -0.86 11.19 -10.50
N ASP A 158 -1.62 12.05 -9.81
CA ASP A 158 -1.49 13.50 -9.90
C ASP A 158 -0.85 14.10 -8.64
N PRO A 159 0.11 15.03 -8.79
CA PRO A 159 0.79 15.67 -7.67
C PRO A 159 -0.13 16.54 -6.80
N ASP A 160 -1.06 17.27 -7.42
CA ASP A 160 -1.96 18.19 -6.70
C ASP A 160 -2.78 17.47 -5.62
N THR A 161 -3.20 16.23 -5.92
CA THR A 161 -3.96 15.41 -4.97
C THR A 161 -3.09 14.98 -3.80
N ILE A 162 -1.84 14.59 -4.06
CA ILE A 162 -0.88 14.20 -3.01
C ILE A 162 -0.50 15.41 -2.15
N GLU A 163 -0.25 16.56 -2.75
CA GLU A 163 0.04 17.81 -2.02
C GLU A 163 -1.14 18.25 -1.15
N THR A 164 -2.36 18.14 -1.66
CA THR A 164 -3.58 18.40 -0.89
C THR A 164 -3.67 17.47 0.32
N MET A 165 -3.48 16.17 0.14
CA MET A 165 -3.56 15.21 1.26
C MET A 165 -2.40 15.38 2.24
N ALA A 166 -1.20 15.73 1.79
CA ALA A 166 -0.08 16.08 2.66
C ALA A 166 -0.40 17.33 3.50
N GLY A 167 -1.05 18.34 2.90
CA GLY A 167 -1.56 19.52 3.61
C GLY A 167 -2.58 19.16 4.69
N VAL A 168 -3.54 18.29 4.37
CA VAL A 168 -4.54 17.79 5.34
C VAL A 168 -3.85 17.06 6.51
N ALA A 169 -2.90 16.18 6.22
CA ALA A 169 -2.16 15.48 7.27
C ALA A 169 -1.37 16.43 8.18
N LYS A 170 -0.77 17.48 7.59
CA LYS A 170 -0.05 18.52 8.33
C LYS A 170 -0.98 19.30 9.27
N ASN A 171 -2.22 19.59 8.86
CA ASN A 171 -3.21 20.25 9.72
C ASN A 171 -3.53 19.43 10.97
N PHE A 172 -3.43 18.11 10.89
CA PHE A 172 -3.53 17.19 12.03
C PHE A 172 -2.19 16.86 12.70
N SER A 173 -1.10 17.54 12.32
CA SER A 173 0.26 17.26 12.84
C SER A 173 0.66 15.77 12.70
N LEU A 174 0.20 15.12 11.64
CA LEU A 174 0.52 13.72 11.34
C LEU A 174 1.78 13.65 10.47
N PRO A 175 2.79 12.86 10.85
CA PRO A 175 3.94 12.61 10.01
C PRO A 175 3.53 11.75 8.80
N VAL A 176 4.06 12.11 7.63
CA VAL A 176 3.78 11.43 6.36
C VAL A 176 5.07 11.08 5.64
N ASN A 177 5.13 9.88 5.08
CA ASN A 177 6.15 9.48 4.13
C ASN A 177 5.66 9.86 2.73
N ILE A 178 6.33 10.80 2.07
CA ILE A 178 5.99 11.22 0.70
C ILE A 178 6.97 10.58 -0.27
N ILE A 179 6.43 9.89 -1.26
CA ILE A 179 7.19 9.25 -2.34
C ILE A 179 6.72 9.88 -3.65
N ASP A 180 7.58 10.67 -4.25
CA ASP A 180 7.28 11.41 -5.47
C ASP A 180 8.56 11.58 -6.29
N PRO A 181 8.62 11.09 -7.54
CA PRO A 181 9.79 11.22 -8.41
C PRO A 181 10.28 12.65 -8.64
N ASN A 182 9.40 13.64 -8.52
CA ASN A 182 9.78 15.05 -8.68
C ASN A 182 10.06 15.75 -7.34
N ASN A 183 10.10 15.01 -6.22
CA ASN A 183 10.42 15.55 -4.90
C ASN A 183 11.85 15.20 -4.51
N SER A 184 12.69 16.22 -4.27
CA SER A 184 14.07 16.02 -3.81
C SER A 184 14.18 15.37 -2.42
N ASP A 185 13.17 15.56 -1.57
CA ASP A 185 13.11 15.01 -0.23
C ASP A 185 12.25 13.73 -0.16
N SER A 186 12.05 13.07 -1.33
CA SER A 186 11.29 11.83 -1.41
C SER A 186 11.94 10.71 -0.60
N VAL A 187 11.10 9.96 0.10
CA VAL A 187 11.53 8.72 0.73
C VAL A 187 11.84 7.68 -0.34
N GLY A 188 12.90 6.92 -0.17
CA GLY A 188 13.33 5.88 -1.11
C GLY A 188 12.52 4.60 -0.98
N LEU A 189 12.60 3.78 -2.03
CA LEU A 189 11.98 2.46 -2.15
C LEU A 189 12.99 1.40 -2.57
N ASN A 190 14.19 1.43 -2.02
CA ASN A 190 15.20 0.44 -2.34
C ASN A 190 14.78 -0.95 -1.83
N PRO A 191 14.58 -1.95 -2.70
CA PRO A 191 14.12 -3.29 -2.28
C PRO A 191 15.15 -4.05 -1.44
N PHE A 192 16.41 -3.62 -1.46
CA PHE A 192 17.47 -4.23 -0.67
C PHE A 192 17.44 -3.86 0.82
N ILE A 193 16.48 -3.07 1.27
CA ILE A 193 16.29 -2.75 2.70
C ILE A 193 15.90 -3.99 3.53
N TYR A 194 15.23 -4.98 2.95
CA TYR A 194 14.85 -6.19 3.67
C TYR A 194 16.09 -6.89 4.27
N LYS A 195 15.97 -7.37 5.51
CA LYS A 195 17.06 -8.07 6.19
C LYS A 195 17.36 -9.44 5.58
N ASP A 196 16.31 -10.14 5.15
CA ASP A 196 16.41 -11.47 4.55
C ASP A 196 16.74 -11.36 3.06
N PRO A 197 17.90 -11.90 2.59
CA PRO A 197 18.29 -11.90 1.19
C PRO A 197 17.28 -12.63 0.28
N ILE A 198 16.68 -13.71 0.78
CA ILE A 198 15.69 -14.48 0.02
C ILE A 198 14.43 -13.64 -0.17
N LYS A 199 13.95 -12.95 0.88
CA LYS A 199 12.80 -12.02 0.78
C LYS A 199 13.10 -10.91 -0.24
N THR A 200 14.31 -10.39 -0.26
CA THR A 200 14.75 -9.37 -1.24
C THR A 200 14.68 -9.92 -2.67
N GLY A 201 15.23 -11.10 -2.93
CA GLY A 201 15.19 -11.75 -4.23
C GLY A 201 13.76 -11.98 -4.72
N ILE A 202 12.90 -12.54 -3.86
CA ILE A 202 11.48 -12.76 -4.17
C ILE A 202 10.75 -11.44 -4.44
N ALA A 203 11.03 -10.37 -3.70
CA ALA A 203 10.40 -9.07 -3.91
C ALA A 203 10.75 -8.51 -5.29
N ILE A 204 12.03 -8.50 -5.65
CA ILE A 204 12.51 -7.98 -6.95
C ILE A 204 11.98 -8.85 -8.10
N SER A 205 12.10 -10.17 -7.99
CA SER A 205 11.63 -11.09 -9.03
C SER A 205 10.12 -11.01 -9.23
N SER A 206 9.33 -10.84 -8.17
CA SER A 206 7.87 -10.68 -8.24
C SER A 206 7.46 -9.39 -8.95
N VAL A 207 8.17 -8.29 -8.70
CA VAL A 207 7.94 -7.01 -9.41
C VAL A 207 8.17 -7.19 -10.90
N LEU A 208 9.32 -7.76 -11.26
CA LEU A 208 9.66 -7.96 -12.67
C LEU A 208 8.73 -8.96 -13.36
N LYS A 209 8.29 -10.01 -12.64
CA LYS A 209 7.24 -10.90 -13.13
C LYS A 209 5.94 -10.14 -13.41
N GLY A 210 5.56 -9.19 -12.58
CA GLY A 210 4.40 -8.33 -12.82
C GLY A 210 4.56 -7.43 -14.04
N LEU A 211 5.78 -6.93 -14.29
CA LEU A 211 6.09 -6.10 -15.46
C LEU A 211 6.17 -6.91 -16.76
N PHE A 212 6.74 -8.13 -16.71
CA PHE A 212 6.86 -9.02 -17.86
C PHE A 212 5.57 -9.75 -18.23
N ALA A 213 4.52 -9.69 -17.44
CA ALA A 213 3.24 -10.35 -17.75
C ALA A 213 2.67 -9.83 -19.06
N THR A 214 3.36 -10.18 -20.14
CA THR A 214 2.97 -9.88 -21.51
C THR A 214 1.89 -10.86 -21.96
N ASN A 215 0.91 -10.34 -22.65
CA ASN A 215 -0.27 -11.03 -23.14
C ASN A 215 -0.01 -11.92 -24.37
N ARG A 216 1.18 -12.49 -24.52
CA ARG A 216 1.55 -13.27 -25.70
C ARG A 216 1.64 -14.76 -25.37
N PRO A 217 0.99 -15.63 -26.15
CA PRO A 217 1.01 -17.09 -25.96
C PRO A 217 2.27 -17.78 -26.50
N ASP A 218 3.39 -17.08 -26.60
CA ASP A 218 4.63 -17.66 -27.08
C ASP A 218 5.36 -18.38 -25.95
N LEU A 219 5.40 -19.71 -26.03
CA LEU A 219 6.08 -20.58 -25.06
C LEU A 219 7.57 -20.26 -24.94
N SER A 220 8.21 -19.83 -26.02
CA SER A 220 9.63 -19.45 -25.99
C SER A 220 9.86 -18.17 -25.19
N LEU A 221 8.95 -17.22 -25.27
CA LEU A 221 8.99 -15.98 -24.50
C LEU A 221 8.75 -16.26 -23.01
N ALA A 222 7.74 -17.07 -22.68
CA ALA A 222 7.45 -17.44 -21.30
C ALA A 222 8.63 -18.17 -20.62
N PHE A 223 9.36 -18.99 -21.37
CA PHE A 223 10.57 -19.66 -20.86
C PHE A 223 11.67 -18.64 -20.54
N ARG A 224 11.92 -17.67 -21.43
CA ARG A 224 12.90 -16.60 -21.23
C ARG A 224 12.55 -15.69 -20.04
N GLU A 225 11.27 -15.35 -19.90
CA GLU A 225 10.77 -14.56 -18.76
C GLU A 225 10.99 -15.30 -17.44
N ASN A 226 10.68 -16.60 -17.38
CA ASN A 226 10.93 -17.40 -16.17
C ASN A 226 12.43 -17.52 -15.86
N ALA A 227 13.27 -17.67 -16.86
CA ALA A 227 14.72 -17.69 -16.67
C ALA A 227 15.22 -16.34 -16.19
N ALA A 228 14.74 -15.23 -16.76
CA ALA A 228 15.08 -13.87 -16.32
C ALA A 228 14.67 -13.63 -14.85
N ILE A 229 13.48 -14.08 -14.45
CA ILE A 229 13.00 -13.99 -13.06
C ILE A 229 13.94 -14.75 -12.11
N GLN A 230 14.32 -15.97 -12.46
CA GLN A 230 15.24 -16.79 -11.65
C GLN A 230 16.63 -16.17 -11.55
N ILE A 231 17.13 -15.61 -12.65
CA ILE A 231 18.41 -14.88 -12.68
C ILE A 231 18.38 -13.71 -11.70
N LEU A 232 17.34 -12.88 -11.77
CA LEU A 232 17.19 -11.69 -10.94
C LEU A 232 17.06 -12.04 -9.45
N GLU A 233 16.33 -13.10 -9.14
CA GLU A 233 16.20 -13.58 -7.77
C GLU A 233 17.57 -13.98 -7.21
N ASN A 234 18.29 -14.82 -7.95
CA ASN A 234 19.58 -15.33 -7.52
C ASN A 234 20.67 -14.22 -7.44
N LEU A 235 20.73 -13.33 -8.44
CA LEU A 235 21.65 -12.18 -8.41
C LEU A 235 21.33 -11.21 -7.27
N SER A 236 20.05 -11.00 -6.97
CA SER A 236 19.64 -10.15 -5.85
C SER A 236 20.07 -10.74 -4.51
N ILE A 237 19.99 -12.06 -4.34
CA ILE A 237 20.46 -12.75 -3.13
C ILE A 237 21.98 -12.61 -3.00
N LEU A 238 22.73 -12.87 -4.08
CA LEU A 238 24.18 -12.73 -4.10
C LEU A 238 24.61 -11.30 -3.77
N LEU A 239 24.00 -10.32 -4.43
CA LEU A 239 24.28 -8.90 -4.22
C LEU A 239 23.98 -8.47 -2.79
N LYS A 240 22.83 -8.89 -2.25
CA LYS A 240 22.42 -8.56 -0.88
C LYS A 240 23.38 -9.09 0.18
N GLU A 241 23.91 -10.30 -0.01
CA GLU A 241 24.86 -10.91 0.93
C GLU A 241 26.28 -10.35 0.79
N MET A 242 26.74 -10.15 -0.43
CA MET A 242 28.15 -9.85 -0.66
C MET A 242 28.46 -8.35 -0.72
N TYR A 243 27.55 -7.53 -1.29
CA TYR A 243 27.81 -6.10 -1.47
C TYR A 243 28.17 -5.35 -0.17
N PRO A 244 27.42 -5.54 0.95
CA PRO A 244 27.78 -4.86 2.20
C PRO A 244 29.13 -5.29 2.76
N ARG A 245 29.57 -6.52 2.50
CA ARG A 245 30.88 -7.05 2.95
C ARG A 245 32.04 -6.44 2.17
N LEU A 246 31.77 -6.14 0.88
CA LEU A 246 32.78 -5.58 -0.03
C LEU A 246 32.80 -4.04 -0.01
N HIS A 247 31.74 -3.40 0.47
CA HIS A 247 31.54 -1.95 0.44
C HIS A 247 31.20 -1.37 1.81
N GLU A 248 31.96 -1.75 2.85
CA GLU A 248 31.90 -1.15 4.20
C GLU A 248 30.47 -1.08 4.81
N GLY A 249 29.65 -2.09 4.58
CA GLY A 249 28.28 -2.13 5.09
C GLY A 249 27.25 -1.36 4.26
N SER A 250 27.64 -0.80 3.13
CA SER A 250 26.77 -0.04 2.24
C SER A 250 25.63 -0.89 1.69
N LEU A 251 24.42 -0.35 1.67
CA LEU A 251 23.25 -1.06 1.12
C LEU A 251 23.34 -1.12 -0.42
N PRO A 252 23.24 -2.29 -1.06
CA PRO A 252 23.12 -2.36 -2.52
C PRO A 252 21.82 -1.73 -3.02
N ASN A 253 21.73 -1.49 -4.34
CA ASN A 253 20.55 -0.97 -4.98
C ASN A 253 20.32 -1.59 -6.37
N LEU A 254 19.27 -1.14 -7.08
CA LEU A 254 18.93 -1.67 -8.40
C LEU A 254 19.95 -1.32 -9.48
N GLU A 255 20.72 -0.24 -9.31
CA GLU A 255 21.79 0.10 -10.25
C GLU A 255 22.96 -0.87 -10.12
N ASP A 256 23.30 -1.30 -8.89
CA ASP A 256 24.31 -2.34 -8.67
C ASP A 256 23.87 -3.67 -9.30
N LEU A 257 22.57 -4.01 -9.18
CA LEU A 257 21.99 -5.19 -9.84
C LEU A 257 22.09 -5.08 -11.37
N LEU A 258 21.76 -3.91 -11.94
CA LEU A 258 21.88 -3.65 -13.38
C LEU A 258 23.33 -3.76 -13.86
N ASN A 259 24.29 -3.29 -13.07
CA ASN A 259 25.73 -3.44 -13.37
C ASN A 259 26.14 -4.92 -13.41
N MET A 260 25.65 -5.75 -12.50
CA MET A 260 25.91 -7.20 -12.53
C MET A 260 25.27 -7.90 -13.74
N LEU A 261 24.12 -7.42 -14.21
CA LEU A 261 23.48 -7.94 -15.41
C LEU A 261 24.26 -7.59 -16.69
N ASN A 262 24.93 -6.45 -16.68
CA ASN A 262 25.72 -5.97 -17.82
C ASN A 262 27.19 -6.46 -17.80
N ASP A 263 27.71 -6.78 -16.63
CA ASP A 263 29.09 -7.25 -16.44
C ASP A 263 29.14 -8.52 -15.55
N PHE A 264 29.26 -9.66 -16.18
CA PHE A 264 29.29 -10.96 -15.51
C PHE A 264 30.58 -11.20 -14.72
N SER A 265 31.64 -10.43 -14.96
CA SER A 265 32.86 -10.52 -14.16
C SER A 265 32.62 -10.14 -12.70
N LEU A 266 31.68 -9.22 -12.44
CA LEU A 266 31.26 -8.86 -11.08
C LEU A 266 30.55 -10.01 -10.38
N VAL A 267 29.76 -10.82 -11.13
CA VAL A 267 29.08 -12.01 -10.59
C VAL A 267 30.10 -13.07 -10.21
N GLU A 268 31.09 -13.31 -11.09
CA GLU A 268 32.16 -14.26 -10.86
C GLU A 268 32.99 -13.85 -9.64
N GLU A 269 33.45 -12.60 -9.56
CA GLU A 269 34.22 -12.06 -8.43
C GLU A 269 33.45 -12.22 -7.10
N MET A 270 32.20 -11.78 -7.02
CA MET A 270 31.40 -11.91 -5.81
C MET A 270 31.16 -13.38 -5.42
N THR A 271 31.00 -14.27 -6.40
CA THR A 271 30.79 -15.70 -6.15
C THR A 271 32.06 -16.33 -5.61
N GLU A 272 33.22 -16.02 -6.16
CA GLU A 272 34.52 -16.52 -5.66
C GLU A 272 34.78 -16.03 -4.23
N GLN A 273 34.49 -14.78 -3.93
CA GLN A 273 34.61 -14.25 -2.57
C GLN A 273 33.60 -14.91 -1.60
N MET A 274 32.39 -15.22 -2.03
CA MET A 274 31.40 -15.96 -1.23
C MET A 274 31.92 -17.36 -0.86
N LYS A 275 32.60 -18.06 -1.77
CA LYS A 275 33.20 -19.37 -1.53
C LYS A 275 34.29 -19.34 -0.46
N GLN A 276 35.00 -18.22 -0.32
CA GLN A 276 36.08 -18.07 0.70
C GLN A 276 35.52 -17.97 2.13
N ILE A 277 34.22 -17.71 2.29
CA ILE A 277 33.53 -17.61 3.58
C ILE A 277 32.82 -18.94 3.85
N PRO A 278 33.32 -19.83 4.72
CA PRO A 278 32.79 -21.19 4.89
C PRO A 278 31.32 -21.25 5.23
N GLU A 279 30.82 -20.34 6.09
CA GLU A 279 29.42 -20.28 6.49
C GLU A 279 28.51 -19.95 5.30
N LEU A 280 28.92 -19.04 4.42
CA LEU A 280 28.15 -18.66 3.24
C LEU A 280 28.26 -19.71 2.13
N ALA A 281 29.45 -20.32 1.97
CA ALA A 281 29.69 -21.37 1.01
C ALA A 281 28.76 -22.59 1.27
N ASP A 282 28.57 -22.96 2.53
CA ASP A 282 27.66 -24.05 2.90
C ASP A 282 26.20 -23.64 2.76
N LYS A 283 25.84 -22.47 3.30
CA LYS A 283 24.46 -21.94 3.25
C LYS A 283 23.96 -21.76 1.82
N TYR A 284 24.80 -21.25 0.92
CA TYR A 284 24.44 -20.87 -0.45
C TYR A 284 25.03 -21.79 -1.52
N LYS A 285 25.32 -23.03 -1.20
CA LYS A 285 25.91 -24.03 -2.12
C LYS A 285 25.14 -24.15 -3.45
N ILE A 286 23.80 -24.11 -3.40
CA ILE A 286 22.96 -24.20 -4.60
C ILE A 286 23.07 -22.91 -5.43
N LEU A 287 23.10 -21.76 -4.80
CA LEU A 287 23.30 -20.47 -5.45
C LEU A 287 24.64 -20.37 -6.14
N ILE A 288 25.72 -20.76 -5.45
CA ILE A 288 27.08 -20.78 -6.00
C ILE A 288 27.13 -21.65 -7.26
N ARG A 289 26.61 -22.88 -7.18
CA ARG A 289 26.55 -23.78 -8.34
C ARG A 289 25.74 -23.19 -9.49
N TYR A 290 24.64 -22.48 -9.18
CA TYR A 290 23.86 -21.79 -10.19
C TYR A 290 24.68 -20.70 -10.89
N MET A 291 25.46 -19.90 -10.14
CA MET A 291 26.32 -18.85 -10.71
C MET A 291 27.42 -19.45 -11.59
N GLU A 292 28.08 -20.50 -11.16
CA GLU A 292 29.11 -21.21 -11.93
C GLU A 292 28.57 -21.72 -13.27
N ASN A 293 27.37 -22.32 -13.25
CA ASN A 293 26.78 -22.92 -14.45
C ASN A 293 26.27 -21.88 -15.47
N ASN A 294 25.90 -20.69 -15.03
CA ASN A 294 25.19 -19.72 -15.87
C ASN A 294 26.04 -18.48 -16.23
N PHE A 295 26.96 -18.07 -15.38
CA PHE A 295 27.63 -16.77 -15.54
C PHE A 295 29.14 -16.87 -15.85
N TYR A 296 29.80 -17.97 -15.52
CA TYR A 296 31.23 -18.11 -15.76
C TYR A 296 31.54 -18.28 -17.24
N ALA A 297 32.69 -17.77 -17.65
CA ALA A 297 33.12 -17.75 -19.06
C ALA A 297 33.09 -19.15 -19.73
N ASN A 298 33.31 -20.21 -18.96
CA ASN A 298 33.33 -21.59 -19.42
C ASN A 298 31.99 -22.32 -19.22
N SER A 299 30.92 -21.62 -18.83
CA SER A 299 29.63 -22.24 -18.56
C SER A 299 28.92 -22.67 -19.84
N THR A 300 28.23 -23.80 -19.77
CA THR A 300 27.46 -24.37 -20.90
C THR A 300 26.24 -23.52 -21.25
N ASP A 301 25.68 -22.81 -20.28
CA ASP A 301 24.43 -22.06 -20.40
C ASP A 301 24.61 -20.56 -20.60
N LEU A 302 25.85 -20.07 -20.75
CA LEU A 302 26.16 -18.65 -20.85
C LEU A 302 25.38 -17.91 -21.93
N ASN A 303 25.19 -18.50 -23.12
CA ASN A 303 24.47 -17.86 -24.22
C ASN A 303 22.97 -17.72 -23.93
N ASN A 304 22.37 -18.72 -23.29
CA ASN A 304 20.98 -18.68 -22.86
C ASN A 304 20.78 -17.64 -21.75
N THR A 305 21.72 -17.58 -20.84
CA THR A 305 21.76 -16.58 -19.75
C THR A 305 21.84 -15.18 -20.32
N LYS A 306 22.74 -14.90 -21.25
CA LYS A 306 22.86 -13.57 -21.91
C LYS A 306 21.54 -13.13 -22.56
N THR A 307 20.84 -14.04 -23.23
CA THR A 307 19.56 -13.75 -23.88
C THR A 307 18.46 -13.43 -22.84
N SER A 308 18.41 -14.15 -21.73
CA SER A 308 17.44 -13.94 -20.66
C SER A 308 17.75 -12.65 -19.86
N VAL A 309 19.03 -12.38 -19.60
CA VAL A 309 19.52 -11.16 -18.93
C VAL A 309 19.18 -9.92 -19.72
N PHE A 310 19.27 -9.96 -21.06
CA PHE A 310 18.96 -8.80 -21.91
C PHE A 310 17.54 -8.29 -21.67
N THR A 311 16.56 -9.20 -21.51
CA THR A 311 15.18 -8.80 -21.23
C THR A 311 15.05 -8.12 -19.86
N ALA A 312 15.70 -8.68 -18.84
CA ALA A 312 15.69 -8.13 -17.48
C ALA A 312 16.39 -6.79 -17.37
N SER A 313 17.57 -6.66 -18.00
CA SER A 313 18.35 -5.42 -17.99
C SER A 313 17.63 -4.29 -18.73
N ALA A 314 16.95 -4.58 -19.85
CA ALA A 314 16.21 -3.59 -20.60
C ALA A 314 15.05 -2.98 -19.77
N GLU A 315 14.31 -3.80 -19.01
CA GLU A 315 13.22 -3.29 -18.17
C GLU A 315 13.74 -2.48 -16.99
N LEU A 316 14.81 -2.92 -16.34
CA LEU A 316 15.45 -2.15 -15.27
C LEU A 316 16.04 -0.84 -15.80
N ASP A 317 16.72 -0.86 -16.94
CA ASP A 317 17.27 0.35 -17.57
C ASP A 317 16.15 1.34 -17.92
N ASN A 318 15.05 0.86 -18.50
CA ASN A 318 13.90 1.71 -18.80
C ASN A 318 13.32 2.36 -17.55
N LEU A 319 13.22 1.63 -16.43
CA LEU A 319 12.71 2.15 -15.17
C LEU A 319 13.69 3.16 -14.54
N LEU A 320 14.99 2.85 -14.53
CA LEU A 320 16.02 3.68 -13.91
C LEU A 320 16.46 4.87 -14.80
N ARG A 321 16.00 4.94 -16.03
CA ARG A 321 16.27 6.07 -16.95
C ARG A 321 15.73 7.39 -16.44
N TYR A 322 14.64 7.36 -15.67
CA TYR A 322 14.06 8.55 -15.07
C TYR A 322 14.79 8.92 -13.78
N PRO A 323 15.47 10.09 -13.70
CA PRO A 323 16.32 10.44 -12.57
C PRO A 323 15.59 10.45 -11.23
N GLY A 324 14.36 10.95 -11.19
CA GLY A 324 13.56 10.95 -9.97
C GLY A 324 13.20 9.55 -9.51
N VAL A 325 12.82 8.64 -10.43
CA VAL A 325 12.56 7.23 -10.11
C VAL A 325 13.84 6.54 -9.65
N LYS A 326 14.96 6.80 -10.33
CA LYS A 326 16.28 6.29 -9.93
C LYS A 326 16.65 6.73 -8.52
N ASN A 327 16.46 8.01 -8.18
CA ASN A 327 16.71 8.53 -6.83
C ASN A 327 15.91 7.80 -5.75
N ILE A 328 14.68 7.42 -6.05
CA ILE A 328 13.82 6.67 -5.11
C ILE A 328 14.25 5.21 -5.02
N LEU A 329 14.39 4.52 -6.14
CA LEU A 329 14.63 3.08 -6.18
C LEU A 329 16.08 2.69 -5.83
N CYS A 330 17.03 3.61 -6.03
CA CYS A 330 18.43 3.42 -5.73
C CYS A 330 18.91 4.13 -4.46
N ASN A 331 17.99 4.63 -3.63
CA ASN A 331 18.33 5.30 -2.38
C ASN A 331 19.01 4.31 -1.41
N ARG A 332 20.13 4.71 -0.81
CA ARG A 332 20.89 3.85 0.11
C ARG A 332 20.63 4.15 1.59
N THR A 333 20.08 5.30 1.91
CA THR A 333 20.02 5.80 3.30
C THR A 333 18.61 5.95 3.84
N ASN A 334 17.75 6.72 3.15
CA ASN A 334 16.41 7.06 3.61
C ASN A 334 15.35 6.27 2.84
N ASN A 335 15.02 5.06 3.31
CA ASN A 335 14.08 4.18 2.65
C ASN A 335 12.87 3.85 3.51
N LEU A 336 11.71 3.72 2.87
CA LEU A 336 10.49 3.23 3.50
C LEU A 336 10.64 1.74 3.84
N ASP A 337 10.60 1.44 5.12
CA ASP A 337 10.50 0.07 5.62
C ASP A 337 9.03 -0.30 5.78
N PHE A 338 8.48 -1.04 4.82
CA PHE A 338 7.06 -1.42 4.83
C PHE A 338 6.68 -2.27 6.05
N ASP A 339 7.58 -3.11 6.56
CA ASP A 339 7.32 -3.92 7.75
C ASP A 339 7.07 -3.01 8.95
N LYS A 340 7.93 -2.00 9.15
CA LYS A 340 7.77 -1.01 10.21
C LYS A 340 6.58 -0.07 9.97
N ALA A 341 6.36 0.37 8.73
CA ALA A 341 5.26 1.24 8.39
C ALA A 341 3.90 0.59 8.69
N LEU A 342 3.75 -0.69 8.37
CA LEU A 342 2.56 -1.48 8.70
C LEU A 342 2.43 -1.73 10.20
N GLU A 343 3.54 -2.00 10.91
CA GLU A 343 3.54 -2.23 12.35
C GLU A 343 3.18 -0.97 13.13
N LYS A 344 3.72 0.18 12.74
CA LYS A 344 3.49 1.48 13.40
C LYS A 344 2.24 2.21 12.93
N GLY A 345 1.57 1.71 11.87
CA GLY A 345 0.45 2.41 11.27
C GLY A 345 0.86 3.74 10.64
N GLU A 346 1.97 3.79 9.91
CA GLU A 346 2.43 5.02 9.27
C GLU A 346 1.54 5.43 8.09
N ILE A 347 1.62 6.70 7.72
CA ILE A 347 0.94 7.27 6.54
C ILE A 347 1.96 7.37 5.43
N THR A 348 1.62 6.83 4.26
CA THR A 348 2.43 6.92 3.03
C THR A 348 1.60 7.52 1.91
N LEU A 349 2.11 8.54 1.26
CA LEU A 349 1.52 9.19 0.09
C LEU A 349 2.45 8.98 -1.11
N LEU A 350 1.96 8.29 -2.14
CA LEU A 350 2.71 8.00 -3.36
C LEU A 350 2.13 8.75 -4.54
N CYS A 351 2.95 9.58 -5.21
CA CYS A 351 2.65 10.14 -6.50
C CYS A 351 3.33 9.33 -7.61
N THR A 352 2.55 8.78 -8.52
CA THR A 352 3.11 8.00 -9.64
C THR A 352 3.42 8.82 -10.89
N ARG A 353 3.09 10.12 -10.87
CA ARG A 353 3.48 11.10 -11.92
C ARG A 353 3.15 10.62 -13.34
N ARG A 354 1.92 10.16 -13.59
CA ARG A 354 1.51 9.64 -14.90
C ARG A 354 1.76 10.61 -16.05
N GLY A 355 1.53 11.91 -15.82
CA GLY A 355 1.76 12.97 -16.80
C GLY A 355 3.24 13.13 -17.18
N ASP A 356 4.13 13.05 -16.19
CA ASP A 356 5.56 13.31 -16.37
C ASP A 356 6.32 12.06 -16.84
N LEU A 357 6.01 10.90 -16.29
CA LEU A 357 6.69 9.63 -16.58
C LEU A 357 6.12 8.91 -17.81
N GLY A 358 4.91 9.27 -18.23
CA GLY A 358 4.18 8.53 -19.25
C GLY A 358 3.61 7.20 -18.74
N PRO A 359 2.78 6.50 -19.55
CA PRO A 359 1.99 5.37 -19.09
C PRO A 359 2.83 4.17 -18.64
N ASN A 360 3.93 3.87 -19.33
CA ASN A 360 4.74 2.68 -19.02
C ASN A 360 5.55 2.83 -17.73
N ALA A 361 6.26 3.95 -17.56
CA ALA A 361 7.07 4.17 -16.37
C ALA A 361 6.20 4.41 -15.12
N HIS A 362 5.09 5.13 -15.26
CA HIS A 362 4.06 5.24 -14.22
C HIS A 362 3.57 3.86 -13.75
N LYS A 363 3.17 2.99 -14.69
CA LYS A 363 2.72 1.62 -14.40
C LYS A 363 3.82 0.82 -13.69
N ALA A 364 5.04 0.83 -14.22
CA ALA A 364 6.17 0.10 -13.66
C ALA A 364 6.49 0.56 -12.24
N PHE A 365 6.56 1.87 -12.01
CA PHE A 365 6.84 2.46 -10.70
C PHE A 365 5.75 2.14 -9.69
N GLY A 366 4.47 2.29 -10.08
CA GLY A 366 3.35 1.97 -9.19
C GLY A 366 3.25 0.47 -8.86
N LEU A 367 3.49 -0.43 -9.84
CA LEU A 367 3.57 -1.87 -9.59
C LEU A 367 4.72 -2.22 -8.67
N PHE A 368 5.87 -1.55 -8.84
CA PHE A 368 7.03 -1.74 -7.96
C PHE A 368 6.64 -1.47 -6.50
N PHE A 369 6.00 -0.34 -6.24
CA PHE A 369 5.50 0.01 -4.91
C PHE A 369 4.50 -1.02 -4.37
N ILE A 370 3.45 -1.34 -5.16
CA ILE A 370 2.39 -2.26 -4.73
C ILE A 370 2.96 -3.64 -4.37
N LEU A 371 3.85 -4.18 -5.20
CA LEU A 371 4.38 -5.52 -5.00
C LEU A 371 5.41 -5.59 -3.86
N LEU A 372 6.21 -4.54 -3.64
CA LEU A 372 7.05 -4.44 -2.45
C LEU A 372 6.20 -4.39 -1.17
N MET A 373 5.17 -3.53 -1.15
CA MET A 373 4.25 -3.46 -0.02
C MET A 373 3.54 -4.80 0.21
N GLN A 374 3.15 -5.49 -0.86
CA GLN A 374 2.52 -6.82 -0.80
C GLN A 374 3.38 -7.85 -0.08
N GLN A 375 4.69 -7.88 -0.32
CA GLN A 375 5.60 -8.80 0.37
C GLN A 375 5.57 -8.58 1.89
N SER A 376 5.55 -7.33 2.33
CA SER A 376 5.44 -6.99 3.75
C SER A 376 4.06 -7.31 4.32
N ILE A 377 2.99 -7.09 3.55
CA ILE A 377 1.63 -7.45 3.97
C ILE A 377 1.50 -8.96 4.18
N LEU A 378 1.94 -9.77 3.22
CA LEU A 378 1.81 -11.23 3.26
C LEU A 378 2.68 -11.88 4.34
N SER A 379 3.79 -11.25 4.73
CA SER A 379 4.66 -11.69 5.83
C SER A 379 4.34 -11.03 7.17
N ARG A 380 3.27 -10.20 7.25
CA ARG A 380 2.92 -9.41 8.43
C ARG A 380 2.61 -10.29 9.65
N PRO A 381 3.36 -10.15 10.76
CA PRO A 381 3.14 -10.94 11.96
C PRO A 381 1.84 -10.55 12.68
N GLY A 382 1.43 -11.38 13.65
CA GLY A 382 0.25 -11.12 14.49
C GLY A 382 -1.04 -11.70 13.93
N ASN A 383 -2.17 -11.27 14.50
CA ASN A 383 -3.52 -11.73 14.18
C ASN A 383 -4.49 -10.53 14.04
N ASP A 384 -5.77 -10.79 13.80
CA ASP A 384 -6.78 -9.75 13.59
C ASP A 384 -6.94 -8.78 14.77
N THR A 385 -6.59 -9.20 15.99
CA THR A 385 -6.71 -8.35 17.19
C THR A 385 -5.46 -7.53 17.46
N THR A 386 -4.29 -8.00 17.03
CA THR A 386 -3.00 -7.35 17.29
C THR A 386 -2.53 -6.45 16.16
N ARG A 387 -2.95 -6.74 14.92
CA ARG A 387 -2.57 -5.93 13.75
C ARG A 387 -3.29 -4.59 13.75
N ILE A 388 -2.55 -3.52 13.52
CA ILE A 388 -3.12 -2.19 13.25
C ILE A 388 -3.85 -2.23 11.90
N PRO A 389 -5.11 -1.78 11.79
CA PRO A 389 -5.79 -1.66 10.51
C PRO A 389 -5.01 -0.74 9.56
N HIS A 390 -4.86 -1.16 8.32
CA HIS A 390 -4.22 -0.36 7.29
C HIS A 390 -5.17 -0.15 6.11
N PHE A 391 -5.32 1.09 5.64
CA PHE A 391 -6.22 1.47 4.56
C PHE A 391 -5.41 1.85 3.34
N LEU A 392 -5.53 1.07 2.28
CA LEU A 392 -4.84 1.25 1.01
C LEU A 392 -5.81 1.83 -0.02
N TYR A 393 -5.56 3.06 -0.43
CA TYR A 393 -6.30 3.77 -1.46
C TYR A 393 -5.48 3.80 -2.74
N ILE A 394 -6.01 3.25 -3.83
CA ILE A 394 -5.34 3.26 -5.15
C ILE A 394 -6.25 3.96 -6.14
N ASP A 395 -5.86 5.16 -6.54
CA ASP A 395 -6.51 5.91 -7.61
C ASP A 395 -5.94 5.45 -8.97
N THR A 396 -6.79 5.27 -9.98
CA THR A 396 -6.46 4.68 -11.29
C THR A 396 -5.96 3.22 -11.21
N PHE A 397 -6.60 2.40 -10.37
CA PHE A 397 -6.21 1.01 -10.15
C PHE A 397 -6.06 0.17 -11.46
N PRO A 398 -6.87 0.35 -12.53
CA PRO A 398 -6.71 -0.39 -13.78
C PRO A 398 -5.30 -0.34 -14.39
N ASP A 399 -4.55 0.73 -14.14
CA ASP A 399 -3.17 0.85 -14.65
C ASP A 399 -2.21 -0.17 -14.00
N PHE A 400 -2.58 -0.74 -12.84
CA PHE A 400 -1.74 -1.64 -12.04
C PHE A 400 -2.24 -3.09 -12.02
N ILE A 401 -3.18 -3.43 -12.90
CA ILE A 401 -3.72 -4.79 -12.97
C ILE A 401 -2.71 -5.73 -13.62
N CYS A 402 -2.29 -6.72 -12.84
CA CYS A 402 -1.54 -7.87 -13.30
C CYS A 402 -1.85 -9.08 -12.41
N LYS A 403 -1.48 -10.28 -12.85
CA LYS A 403 -1.73 -11.51 -12.07
C LYS A 403 -1.11 -11.47 -10.66
N ALA A 404 0.02 -10.77 -10.49
CA ALA A 404 0.69 -10.64 -9.20
C ALA A 404 -0.09 -9.77 -8.20
N THR A 405 -1.03 -8.93 -8.66
CA THR A 405 -1.86 -8.07 -7.79
C THR A 405 -3.15 -8.73 -7.30
N GLU A 406 -3.45 -9.97 -7.70
CA GLU A 406 -4.63 -10.72 -7.25
C GLU A 406 -4.76 -10.83 -5.71
N PRO A 407 -3.67 -10.99 -4.91
CA PRO A 407 -3.74 -11.04 -3.46
C PRO A 407 -4.39 -9.80 -2.81
N ILE A 408 -4.42 -8.66 -3.48
CA ILE A 408 -5.09 -7.42 -3.01
C ILE A 408 -6.56 -7.70 -2.65
N PHE A 409 -7.24 -8.51 -3.47
CA PHE A 409 -8.67 -8.79 -3.28
C PHE A 409 -8.91 -10.04 -2.44
N THR A 410 -8.06 -11.05 -2.61
CA THR A 410 -8.32 -12.39 -2.07
C THR A 410 -7.73 -12.60 -0.69
N VAL A 411 -6.62 -11.92 -0.37
CA VAL A 411 -5.79 -12.24 0.80
C VAL A 411 -5.64 -11.10 1.80
N TYR A 412 -5.57 -9.83 1.37
CA TYR A 412 -5.24 -8.67 2.21
C TYR A 412 -6.13 -8.52 3.44
N ARG A 413 -7.41 -8.89 3.34
CA ARG A 413 -8.35 -8.90 4.46
C ARG A 413 -7.81 -9.66 5.68
N LYS A 414 -7.16 -10.81 5.47
CA LYS A 414 -6.58 -11.65 6.54
C LYS A 414 -5.45 -10.93 7.28
N TYR A 415 -4.81 -9.98 6.62
CA TYR A 415 -3.71 -9.20 7.18
C TYR A 415 -4.13 -7.83 7.69
N LYS A 416 -5.44 -7.60 7.86
CA LYS A 416 -6.00 -6.33 8.33
C LYS A 416 -5.66 -5.16 7.42
N VAL A 417 -5.64 -5.39 6.12
CA VAL A 417 -5.50 -4.37 5.07
C VAL A 417 -6.80 -4.27 4.30
N ALA A 418 -7.37 -3.07 4.27
CA ALA A 418 -8.58 -2.73 3.52
C ALA A 418 -8.20 -1.95 2.26
N THR A 419 -8.86 -2.21 1.15
CA THR A 419 -8.56 -1.54 -0.12
C THR A 419 -9.73 -0.72 -0.63
N VAL A 420 -9.42 0.44 -1.17
CA VAL A 420 -10.33 1.31 -1.92
C VAL A 420 -9.76 1.49 -3.30
N LEU A 421 -10.48 1.04 -4.29
CA LEU A 421 -10.04 0.94 -5.68
C LEU A 421 -11.03 1.66 -6.57
N ASP A 422 -10.58 2.24 -7.66
CA ASP A 422 -11.47 2.80 -8.66
C ASP A 422 -11.28 2.19 -10.05
N SER A 423 -12.28 2.43 -10.88
CA SER A 423 -12.25 2.16 -12.31
C SER A 423 -13.17 3.14 -13.04
N GLN A 424 -12.94 3.35 -14.32
CA GLN A 424 -13.87 4.14 -15.12
C GLN A 424 -15.06 3.30 -15.60
N ASN A 425 -14.83 2.02 -15.86
CA ASN A 425 -15.83 1.04 -16.30
C ASN A 425 -15.38 -0.38 -15.88
N LEU A 426 -16.25 -1.37 -16.07
CA LEU A 426 -15.97 -2.74 -15.67
C LEU A 426 -14.98 -3.45 -16.59
N SER A 427 -14.91 -3.07 -17.86
CA SER A 427 -13.98 -3.69 -18.83
C SER A 427 -12.52 -3.36 -18.53
N GLN A 428 -12.23 -2.19 -17.98
CA GLN A 428 -10.88 -1.84 -17.54
C GLN A 428 -10.33 -2.78 -16.44
N LEU A 429 -11.21 -3.41 -15.67
CA LEU A 429 -10.83 -4.38 -14.65
C LEU A 429 -10.34 -5.71 -15.23
N GLU A 430 -10.45 -5.91 -16.53
CA GLU A 430 -9.90 -7.08 -17.22
C GLU A 430 -8.38 -6.96 -17.44
N GLY A 431 -7.82 -5.76 -17.27
CA GLY A 431 -6.41 -5.47 -17.55
C GLY A 431 -6.11 -5.31 -19.04
N GLU A 432 -4.89 -4.94 -19.37
CA GLU A 432 -4.43 -4.83 -20.76
C GLU A 432 -4.25 -6.22 -21.37
N GLY A 433 -4.99 -6.53 -22.41
CA GLY A 433 -4.84 -7.75 -23.18
C GLY A 433 -6.14 -8.20 -23.81
N ASN A 434 -6.30 -7.92 -25.10
CA ASN A 434 -7.30 -8.59 -25.91
C ASN A 434 -6.89 -10.04 -26.06
N SER A 435 -7.72 -10.94 -25.58
CA SER A 435 -7.71 -12.39 -25.80
C SER A 435 -7.00 -13.24 -24.74
N SER A 436 -7.54 -14.37 -24.53
CA SER A 436 -7.16 -15.66 -23.92
C SER A 436 -6.03 -15.75 -22.86
N ASN A 437 -5.13 -14.81 -22.74
CA ASN A 437 -3.94 -14.92 -21.87
C ASN A 437 -3.70 -13.76 -20.87
N GLY A 438 -4.47 -12.67 -20.94
CA GLY A 438 -4.46 -11.62 -19.90
C GLY A 438 -5.21 -12.08 -18.64
N PRO A 439 -5.17 -11.33 -17.53
CA PRO A 439 -6.02 -11.62 -16.36
C PRO A 439 -7.50 -11.72 -16.74
N GLY A 440 -7.95 -10.93 -17.70
CA GLY A 440 -9.21 -11.08 -18.42
C GLY A 440 -10.45 -11.07 -17.55
N LYS A 441 -11.54 -11.61 -18.11
CA LYS A 441 -12.85 -11.67 -17.46
C LYS A 441 -12.80 -12.32 -16.08
N HIS A 442 -12.00 -13.37 -15.91
CA HIS A 442 -11.87 -14.04 -14.61
C HIS A 442 -11.33 -13.12 -13.52
N PHE A 443 -10.35 -12.29 -13.85
CA PHE A 443 -9.78 -11.33 -12.90
C PHE A 443 -10.80 -10.23 -12.55
N ARG A 444 -11.50 -9.68 -13.54
CA ARG A 444 -12.61 -8.76 -13.32
C ARG A 444 -13.67 -9.36 -12.40
N ASP A 445 -14.11 -10.58 -12.68
CA ASP A 445 -15.13 -11.26 -11.89
C ASP A 445 -14.63 -11.51 -10.45
N THR A 446 -13.33 -11.81 -10.26
CA THR A 446 -12.70 -11.93 -8.94
C THR A 446 -12.74 -10.60 -8.18
N ILE A 447 -12.40 -9.47 -8.83
CA ILE A 447 -12.49 -8.13 -8.23
C ILE A 447 -13.93 -7.84 -7.83
N LEU A 448 -14.89 -8.03 -8.75
CA LEU A 448 -16.30 -7.73 -8.52
C LEU A 448 -16.92 -8.56 -7.41
N ALA A 449 -16.49 -9.82 -7.24
CA ALA A 449 -16.94 -10.69 -6.17
C ALA A 449 -16.38 -10.31 -4.80
N ASN A 450 -15.11 -9.91 -4.74
CA ASN A 450 -14.41 -9.63 -3.48
C ASN A 450 -14.55 -8.17 -3.01
N CYS A 451 -14.74 -7.20 -3.92
CA CYS A 451 -15.10 -5.83 -3.56
C CYS A 451 -16.60 -5.74 -3.26
N VAL A 452 -16.96 -6.09 -2.03
CA VAL A 452 -18.38 -6.21 -1.63
C VAL A 452 -19.07 -4.85 -1.55
N ASN A 453 -18.33 -3.82 -1.12
CA ASN A 453 -18.83 -2.45 -1.13
C ASN A 453 -18.57 -1.84 -2.51
N LYS A 454 -19.60 -1.19 -3.08
CA LYS A 454 -19.53 -0.63 -4.43
C LYS A 454 -20.18 0.74 -4.49
N ILE A 455 -19.58 1.61 -5.26
CA ILE A 455 -20.12 2.94 -5.58
C ILE A 455 -20.11 3.11 -7.09
N ILE A 456 -21.22 3.57 -7.64
CA ILE A 456 -21.32 3.93 -9.04
C ILE A 456 -21.73 5.37 -9.20
N PHE A 457 -21.00 6.10 -10.04
CA PHE A 457 -21.37 7.43 -10.53
C PHE A 457 -22.24 7.34 -11.77
N GLY A 458 -22.84 8.43 -12.17
CA GLY A 458 -23.59 8.53 -13.42
C GLY A 458 -22.73 8.30 -14.67
N ASN A 459 -23.38 8.21 -15.82
CA ASN A 459 -22.72 8.00 -17.12
C ASN A 459 -21.96 6.67 -17.27
N ALA A 460 -22.45 5.61 -16.60
CA ALA A 460 -21.93 4.27 -16.81
C ALA A 460 -22.07 3.83 -18.28
N LEU A 461 -21.11 3.02 -18.75
CA LEU A 461 -21.14 2.47 -20.10
C LEU A 461 -22.43 1.64 -20.31
N PRO A 462 -23.04 1.71 -21.51
CA PRO A 462 -24.23 0.90 -21.82
C PRO A 462 -24.01 -0.61 -21.61
N GLU A 463 -22.83 -1.10 -21.88
CA GLU A 463 -22.44 -2.51 -21.74
C GLU A 463 -22.40 -2.98 -20.28
N ASP A 464 -22.06 -2.08 -19.35
CA ASP A 464 -21.99 -2.37 -17.93
C ASP A 464 -23.37 -2.34 -17.23
N LEU A 465 -24.36 -1.65 -17.81
CA LEU A 465 -25.64 -1.39 -17.18
C LEU A 465 -26.45 -2.65 -16.82
N PRO A 466 -26.51 -3.70 -17.66
CA PRO A 466 -27.20 -4.94 -17.29
C PRO A 466 -26.62 -5.61 -16.05
N TRP A 467 -25.30 -5.55 -15.90
CA TRP A 467 -24.60 -6.07 -14.72
C TRP A 467 -24.96 -5.25 -13.47
N TRP A 468 -24.97 -3.91 -13.59
CA TRP A 468 -25.34 -3.03 -12.48
C TRP A 468 -26.79 -3.20 -12.05
N GLU A 469 -27.72 -3.39 -12.97
CA GLU A 469 -29.12 -3.65 -12.62
C GLU A 469 -29.29 -4.89 -11.75
N GLN A 470 -28.51 -5.95 -12.01
CA GLN A 470 -28.52 -7.18 -11.21
C GLN A 470 -27.80 -6.98 -9.87
N GLU A 471 -26.65 -6.33 -9.89
CA GLU A 471 -25.79 -6.14 -8.70
C GLU A 471 -26.43 -5.21 -7.66
N LEU A 472 -27.16 -4.18 -8.10
CA LEU A 472 -27.83 -3.19 -7.24
C LEU A 472 -29.15 -3.67 -6.66
N GLN A 473 -29.35 -4.97 -6.58
CA GLN A 473 -30.53 -5.65 -6.04
C GLN A 473 -31.80 -5.45 -6.84
N THR A 474 -32.74 -6.33 -6.60
CA THR A 474 -34.08 -6.30 -7.16
C THR A 474 -35.07 -6.02 -6.04
N LYS A 475 -36.15 -5.33 -6.36
CA LYS A 475 -37.29 -5.13 -5.48
C LYS A 475 -38.53 -5.83 -6.03
N ARG A 476 -39.41 -6.20 -5.14
CA ARG A 476 -40.67 -6.80 -5.48
C ARG A 476 -41.68 -5.68 -5.79
N GLU A 477 -42.25 -5.67 -6.99
CA GLU A 477 -43.22 -4.66 -7.40
C GLU A 477 -44.49 -5.31 -7.96
N TRP A 478 -45.65 -4.77 -7.58
CA TRP A 478 -46.92 -5.20 -8.12
C TRP A 478 -47.05 -4.74 -9.56
N GLN A 479 -47.36 -5.66 -10.47
CA GLN A 479 -47.70 -5.33 -11.85
C GLN A 479 -49.13 -5.75 -12.17
N TRP A 480 -49.85 -4.81 -12.69
CA TRP A 480 -51.15 -5.04 -13.25
C TRP A 480 -51.00 -5.40 -14.71
N LYS A 481 -51.27 -6.65 -15.07
CA LYS A 481 -51.40 -7.04 -16.47
C LYS A 481 -52.86 -6.95 -16.84
N LYS A 482 -53.20 -6.05 -17.72
CA LYS A 482 -54.49 -6.04 -18.39
C LYS A 482 -54.29 -6.75 -19.72
N SER A 483 -54.87 -7.90 -19.87
CA SER A 483 -54.94 -8.57 -21.17
C SER A 483 -56.29 -8.23 -21.80
N TYR A 484 -56.22 -7.82 -23.04
CA TYR A 484 -57.41 -7.57 -23.85
C TYR A 484 -57.49 -8.66 -24.89
N GLN A 485 -58.59 -9.35 -24.95
CA GLN A 485 -58.85 -10.32 -26.01
C GLN A 485 -59.70 -9.64 -27.09
N MET A 486 -59.18 -9.69 -28.33
CA MET A 486 -59.90 -9.12 -29.48
C MET A 486 -61.07 -10.02 -29.82
N ASP A 487 -62.27 -9.46 -29.88
CA ASP A 487 -63.46 -10.19 -30.30
C ASP A 487 -63.68 -9.97 -31.81
N PRO A 488 -63.44 -10.98 -32.65
CA PRO A 488 -63.56 -10.86 -34.10
C PRO A 488 -65.05 -10.66 -34.58
N SER A 489 -65.97 -10.87 -33.68
CA SER A 489 -67.42 -10.74 -34.02
C SER A 489 -67.93 -9.32 -33.94
N LYS A 490 -67.19 -8.37 -33.40
CA LYS A 490 -67.59 -6.97 -33.28
C LYS A 490 -67.07 -6.15 -34.45
N LYS A 491 -68.02 -5.48 -35.18
CA LYS A 491 -67.70 -4.65 -36.35
C LYS A 491 -66.72 -3.48 -36.10
N ASP A 492 -66.53 -3.08 -34.86
CA ASP A 492 -65.64 -1.95 -34.47
C ASP A 492 -64.42 -2.34 -33.66
N TYR A 493 -63.85 -3.51 -33.86
CA TYR A 493 -62.67 -3.99 -33.14
C TYR A 493 -62.70 -3.73 -31.62
N GLY A 494 -63.88 -3.97 -31.01
CA GLY A 494 -64.03 -3.80 -29.56
C GLY A 494 -63.31 -4.92 -28.78
N TYR A 495 -62.59 -4.53 -27.73
CA TYR A 495 -61.98 -5.47 -26.82
C TYR A 495 -62.96 -5.89 -25.72
N ASP A 496 -63.29 -7.17 -25.64
CA ASP A 496 -64.35 -7.65 -24.77
C ASP A 496 -63.95 -8.44 -23.54
N SER A 497 -62.72 -8.69 -23.30
CA SER A 497 -62.33 -9.37 -22.05
C SER A 497 -61.27 -8.64 -21.26
N LYS A 498 -61.59 -8.45 -20.01
CA LYS A 498 -60.71 -7.85 -19.02
C LYS A 498 -60.22 -8.93 -18.08
N ALA A 499 -59.13 -9.59 -18.42
CA ALA A 499 -58.40 -10.31 -17.41
C ALA A 499 -57.43 -9.33 -16.76
N SER A 500 -57.66 -8.98 -15.52
CA SER A 500 -56.67 -8.27 -14.70
C SER A 500 -55.95 -9.30 -13.85
N ASP A 501 -54.76 -9.62 -14.26
CA ASP A 501 -53.89 -10.48 -13.48
C ASP A 501 -52.99 -9.58 -12.61
N ILE A 502 -53.03 -9.80 -11.30
CA ILE A 502 -52.22 -9.06 -10.34
C ILE A 502 -51.07 -10.01 -9.94
N GLY A 503 -49.92 -9.75 -10.46
CA GLY A 503 -48.72 -10.54 -10.15
C GLY A 503 -47.62 -9.69 -9.54
N PHE A 504 -46.80 -10.31 -8.71
CA PHE A 504 -45.54 -9.72 -8.28
C PHE A 504 -44.45 -10.06 -9.28
N ASN A 505 -43.73 -9.03 -9.74
CA ASN A 505 -42.52 -9.23 -10.50
C ASN A 505 -41.32 -8.66 -9.73
N TRP A 506 -40.20 -9.36 -9.83
CA TRP A 506 -38.92 -8.85 -9.37
C TRP A 506 -38.35 -7.91 -10.43
N ILE A 507 -38.21 -6.65 -10.07
CA ILE A 507 -37.65 -5.63 -10.97
C ILE A 507 -36.37 -5.06 -10.37
N PRO A 508 -35.39 -4.63 -11.20
CA PRO A 508 -34.19 -3.96 -10.70
C PRO A 508 -34.58 -2.74 -9.83
N ASN A 509 -33.90 -2.61 -8.70
CA ASN A 509 -34.11 -1.46 -7.81
C ASN A 509 -33.74 -0.15 -8.52
N PHE A 510 -32.67 -0.20 -9.31
CA PHE A 510 -32.22 0.88 -10.17
C PHE A 510 -32.19 0.42 -11.64
N LYS A 511 -33.16 0.90 -12.44
CA LYS A 511 -33.18 0.69 -13.89
C LYS A 511 -32.14 1.55 -14.58
N THR A 512 -31.68 1.13 -15.74
CA THR A 512 -30.70 1.81 -16.62
C THR A 512 -30.90 3.33 -16.68
N GLY A 513 -32.15 3.78 -16.89
CA GLY A 513 -32.48 5.20 -16.95
C GLY A 513 -32.17 5.96 -15.66
N LYS A 514 -32.38 5.34 -14.49
CA LYS A 514 -32.06 5.96 -13.19
C LYS A 514 -30.57 6.05 -12.94
N ILE A 515 -29.78 5.07 -13.38
CA ILE A 515 -28.32 5.09 -13.26
C ILE A 515 -27.75 6.19 -14.14
N LYS A 516 -28.19 6.29 -15.40
CA LYS A 516 -27.74 7.33 -16.34
C LYS A 516 -28.14 8.75 -15.93
N SER A 517 -29.25 8.92 -15.25
CA SER A 517 -29.79 10.24 -14.84
C SER A 517 -29.19 10.80 -13.55
N LEU A 518 -28.20 10.16 -12.96
CA LEU A 518 -27.52 10.66 -11.76
C LEU A 518 -26.81 12.00 -12.06
N LYS A 519 -27.00 12.96 -11.16
CA LYS A 519 -26.31 14.26 -11.21
C LYS A 519 -24.85 14.09 -10.79
N SER A 520 -24.00 15.07 -11.10
CA SER A 520 -22.57 15.03 -10.80
C SER A 520 -22.22 14.82 -9.32
N ASN A 521 -23.11 15.20 -8.41
CA ASN A 521 -22.93 15.00 -6.96
C ASN A 521 -23.75 13.83 -6.39
N GLN A 522 -24.29 12.99 -7.24
CA GLN A 522 -25.09 11.82 -6.85
C GLN A 522 -24.40 10.54 -7.26
N ILE A 523 -24.53 9.55 -6.39
CA ILE A 523 -24.04 8.20 -6.58
C ILE A 523 -25.14 7.20 -6.25
N ILE A 524 -24.98 5.96 -6.70
CA ILE A 524 -25.66 4.82 -6.08
C ILE A 524 -24.58 4.04 -5.33
N PHE A 525 -24.89 3.70 -4.09
CA PHE A 525 -24.00 2.92 -3.25
C PHE A 525 -24.60 1.56 -2.91
N LYS A 526 -23.75 0.56 -2.80
CA LYS A 526 -24.03 -0.74 -2.20
C LYS A 526 -22.99 -0.95 -1.11
N VAL A 527 -23.38 -0.83 0.14
CA VAL A 527 -22.48 -1.00 1.29
C VAL A 527 -23.07 -1.97 2.29
N LYS A 528 -22.23 -2.69 3.01
CA LYS A 528 -22.68 -3.56 4.09
C LYS A 528 -22.76 -2.81 5.41
N ASN A 529 -23.87 -3.01 6.11
CA ASN A 529 -24.08 -2.54 7.47
C ASN A 529 -23.38 -3.47 8.50
N LEU A 530 -23.45 -3.12 9.79
CA LEU A 530 -22.88 -3.92 10.88
C LEU A 530 -23.43 -5.36 10.93
N LYS A 531 -24.70 -5.55 10.57
CA LYS A 531 -25.36 -6.86 10.52
C LYS A 531 -24.95 -7.70 9.30
N GLY A 532 -24.10 -7.16 8.41
CA GLY A 532 -23.68 -7.83 7.17
C GLY A 532 -24.70 -7.77 6.04
N GLN A 533 -25.79 -7.01 6.20
CA GLN A 533 -26.78 -6.81 5.15
C GLN A 533 -26.30 -5.75 4.18
N SER A 534 -26.54 -5.96 2.89
CA SER A 534 -26.25 -4.95 1.87
C SER A 534 -27.36 -3.89 1.85
N VAL A 535 -26.96 -2.65 2.02
CA VAL A 535 -27.82 -1.47 1.86
C VAL A 535 -27.51 -0.87 0.50
N VAL A 536 -28.52 -0.70 -0.33
CA VAL A 536 -28.40 -0.15 -1.69
C VAL A 536 -29.35 1.03 -1.83
N ASP A 537 -28.79 2.22 -2.08
CA ASP A 537 -29.59 3.43 -2.25
C ASP A 537 -28.82 4.53 -2.99
N LYS A 538 -29.49 5.68 -3.21
CA LYS A 538 -28.87 6.90 -3.73
C LYS A 538 -28.21 7.69 -2.63
N GLY A 539 -26.98 8.15 -2.90
CA GLY A 539 -26.23 9.02 -2.03
C GLY A 539 -25.90 10.36 -2.69
N LYS A 540 -25.76 11.37 -1.87
CA LYS A 540 -25.19 12.66 -2.23
C LYS A 540 -23.77 12.71 -1.69
N VAL A 541 -22.81 12.98 -2.57
CA VAL A 541 -21.39 13.14 -2.21
C VAL A 541 -21.01 14.61 -2.09
N GLU A 542 -20.03 14.85 -1.25
CA GLU A 542 -19.54 16.20 -0.94
C GLU A 542 -18.02 16.25 -1.15
N LYS A 543 -17.54 17.36 -1.66
CA LYS A 543 -16.10 17.61 -1.77
C LYS A 543 -15.52 17.88 -0.38
N LEU A 544 -14.22 17.69 -0.25
CA LEU A 544 -13.49 18.08 0.93
C LEU A 544 -13.70 19.59 1.20
N GLU A 545 -13.95 19.96 2.45
CA GLU A 545 -14.12 21.34 2.85
C GLU A 545 -12.86 22.16 2.55
N SER A 546 -13.04 23.41 2.12
CA SER A 546 -11.93 24.31 1.72
C SER A 546 -10.93 24.58 2.85
N LYS A 547 -11.37 24.52 4.13
CA LYS A 547 -10.48 24.67 5.30
C LYS A 547 -9.35 23.66 5.37
N TYR A 548 -9.49 22.50 4.69
CA TYR A 548 -8.46 21.44 4.66
C TYR A 548 -7.56 21.54 3.43
N LYS A 549 -7.81 22.46 2.50
CA LYS A 549 -7.15 22.54 1.19
C LYS A 549 -5.95 23.46 1.14
N GLU A 550 -5.15 23.56 2.19
CA GLU A 550 -3.86 24.22 2.07
C GLU A 550 -2.85 23.24 1.45
N PRO A 551 -2.42 23.43 0.19
CA PRO A 551 -1.49 22.52 -0.44
C PRO A 551 -0.12 22.59 0.23
N HIS A 552 0.44 21.45 0.55
CA HIS A 552 1.82 21.34 0.97
C HIS A 552 2.69 21.27 -0.28
N LYS A 553 3.32 22.39 -0.65
CA LYS A 553 4.23 22.42 -1.81
C LYS A 553 5.42 21.52 -1.54
N VAL A 554 5.61 20.56 -2.43
CA VAL A 554 6.74 19.66 -2.45
C VAL A 554 7.95 20.39 -3.05
N LYS A 555 9.15 20.19 -2.52
CA LYS A 555 10.36 20.73 -3.12
C LYS A 555 10.62 20.04 -4.47
N GLU A 556 10.65 20.83 -5.54
CA GLU A 556 10.94 20.32 -6.88
C GLU A 556 12.31 19.63 -6.93
N PHE A 557 12.34 18.50 -7.59
CA PHE A 557 13.57 17.75 -7.84
C PHE A 557 14.49 18.56 -8.75
N ASN A 558 15.67 18.89 -8.26
CA ASN A 558 16.66 19.61 -9.04
C ASN A 558 17.69 18.63 -9.62
N PHE A 559 17.56 18.36 -10.91
CA PHE A 559 18.41 17.44 -11.66
C PHE A 559 19.90 17.83 -11.62
N ASP A 560 20.21 19.11 -11.74
CA ASP A 560 21.59 19.60 -11.74
C ASP A 560 22.27 19.39 -10.37
N LYS A 561 21.50 19.55 -9.30
CA LYS A 561 21.96 19.28 -7.93
C LYS A 561 22.19 17.79 -7.69
N PHE A 562 21.34 16.94 -8.24
CA PHE A 562 21.45 15.49 -8.15
C PHE A 562 22.70 14.99 -8.91
N THR A 563 22.89 15.41 -10.15
CA THR A 563 24.05 15.04 -10.96
C THR A 563 25.36 15.60 -10.40
N SER A 564 25.34 16.82 -9.86
CA SER A 564 26.51 17.41 -9.20
C SER A 564 26.85 16.72 -7.87
N GLY A 565 25.84 16.27 -7.11
CA GLY A 565 26.01 15.50 -5.89
C GLY A 565 26.69 14.15 -6.14
N ILE A 566 26.20 13.39 -7.14
CA ILE A 566 26.83 12.12 -7.54
C ILE A 566 28.27 12.34 -8.01
N SER A 567 28.52 13.37 -8.83
CA SER A 567 29.87 13.70 -9.27
C SER A 567 30.80 14.09 -8.12
N GLN A 568 30.31 14.79 -7.10
CA GLN A 568 31.10 15.12 -5.91
C GLN A 568 31.35 13.91 -5.04
N GLU A 569 30.35 13.06 -4.78
CA GLU A 569 30.56 11.80 -4.04
C GLU A 569 31.54 10.86 -4.74
N ALA A 570 31.42 10.71 -6.07
CA ALA A 570 32.35 9.92 -6.86
C ALA A 570 33.79 10.46 -6.75
N LYS A 571 33.96 11.79 -6.82
CA LYS A 571 35.27 12.43 -6.65
C LYS A 571 35.84 12.28 -5.24
N ILE A 572 34.96 12.35 -4.21
CA ILE A 572 35.38 12.15 -2.81
C ILE A 572 35.81 10.68 -2.60
N LYS A 573 35.02 9.72 -3.09
CA LYS A 573 35.35 8.28 -3.03
C LYS A 573 36.65 7.96 -3.79
N GLU A 574 36.85 8.56 -4.96
CA GLU A 574 38.10 8.38 -5.72
C GLU A 574 39.32 8.99 -5.01
N LYS A 575 39.17 10.19 -4.41
CA LYS A 575 40.23 10.78 -3.56
C LYS A 575 40.52 9.93 -2.34
N ALA A 576 39.51 9.43 -1.66
CA ALA A 576 39.67 8.52 -0.51
C ALA A 576 40.38 7.22 -0.91
N ARG A 577 39.98 6.60 -2.03
CA ARG A 577 40.67 5.40 -2.57
C ARG A 577 42.12 5.67 -2.93
N LYS A 578 42.44 6.80 -3.57
CA LYS A 578 43.80 7.19 -3.89
C LYS A 578 44.63 7.46 -2.63
N ALA A 579 44.04 8.07 -1.62
CA ALA A 579 44.73 8.31 -0.32
C ALA A 579 44.99 7.01 0.45
N ILE A 580 44.02 6.10 0.47
CA ILE A 580 44.19 4.77 1.09
C ILE A 580 45.26 3.96 0.35
N LYS A 581 45.22 3.95 -0.99
CA LYS A 581 46.20 3.24 -1.81
C LYS A 581 47.61 3.80 -1.59
N LYS A 582 47.76 5.13 -1.55
CA LYS A 582 49.03 5.78 -1.26
C LYS A 582 49.56 5.44 0.14
N ARG A 583 48.69 5.36 1.16
CA ARG A 583 49.08 4.94 2.52
C ARG A 583 49.45 3.47 2.58
N LEU A 584 48.82 2.60 1.79
CA LEU A 584 49.20 1.18 1.67
C LEU A 584 50.52 0.99 0.91
N ASP A 585 50.78 1.80 -0.12
CA ASP A 585 52.02 1.75 -0.90
C ASP A 585 53.22 2.34 -0.11
N ASP A 586 52.98 3.27 0.82
CA ASP A 586 53.97 3.90 1.70
C ASP A 586 54.21 3.09 3.01
N TYR A 587 53.54 1.93 3.19
CA TYR A 587 53.65 1.11 4.40
C TYR A 587 54.85 0.17 4.33
N ASN A 588 55.88 0.48 5.09
CA ASN A 588 56.95 -0.46 5.42
C ASN A 588 56.59 -1.22 6.69
N ASP A 589 56.72 -2.53 6.69
CA ASP A 589 56.27 -3.49 7.72
C ASP A 589 56.79 -3.24 9.14
N ASP A 590 57.71 -2.31 9.37
CA ASP A 590 58.43 -2.12 10.63
C ASP A 590 58.02 -0.89 11.46
N ASP A 591 57.06 -0.06 11.02
CA ASP A 591 56.64 1.14 11.77
C ASP A 591 55.28 0.99 12.48
N PRO A 592 55.16 1.32 13.78
CA PRO A 592 53.89 1.28 14.50
C PRO A 592 52.96 2.38 14.01
N ILE A 593 51.71 2.00 13.66
CA ILE A 593 50.67 2.90 13.19
C ILE A 593 50.39 3.97 14.24
N LYS A 594 50.81 5.20 14.01
CA LYS A 594 50.31 6.40 14.68
C LYS A 594 49.15 6.95 13.88
N ILE A 595 47.94 6.73 14.36
CA ILE A 595 46.74 7.39 13.83
C ILE A 595 46.76 8.79 14.42
N ASP A 596 47.11 9.78 13.61
CA ASP A 596 46.92 11.18 13.96
C ASP A 596 45.45 11.55 13.81
N THR A 597 44.75 11.69 14.94
CA THR A 597 43.35 12.06 15.02
C THR A 597 43.11 13.57 14.90
N SER A 598 44.17 14.38 14.63
CA SER A 598 44.05 15.84 14.52
C SER A 598 43.46 16.33 13.18
N ASP A 599 43.36 15.48 12.16
CA ASP A 599 42.78 15.81 10.84
C ASP A 599 41.33 15.35 10.69
N SER A 600 40.56 15.38 11.79
CA SER A 600 39.15 15.02 11.82
C SER A 600 38.19 16.05 11.13
N SER A 601 38.76 17.10 10.52
CA SER A 601 37.94 18.08 9.76
C SER A 601 37.39 17.56 8.43
N PHE A 602 37.63 16.30 8.06
CA PHE A 602 37.12 15.67 6.83
C PHE A 602 36.09 14.57 7.06
N LEU A 603 35.70 14.29 8.29
CA LEU A 603 34.75 13.24 8.61
C LEU A 603 33.53 13.86 9.32
N PHE A 604 32.49 14.05 8.52
CA PHE A 604 31.08 14.01 8.95
C PHE A 604 30.56 15.05 9.96
N ASP A 605 29.88 16.05 9.43
CA ASP A 605 28.69 16.62 10.04
C ASP A 605 27.52 15.60 9.93
N ASN A 606 27.57 14.52 10.69
CA ASN A 606 26.42 13.66 10.98
C ASN A 606 26.66 12.88 12.27
N GLU A 607 25.81 13.13 13.25
CA GLU A 607 25.84 12.63 14.63
C GLU A 607 25.62 11.11 14.83
N ASP A 608 25.89 10.25 13.85
CA ASP A 608 25.71 8.79 13.97
C ASP A 608 26.98 8.00 13.56
N ALA A 609 28.14 8.43 14.02
CA ALA A 609 29.34 7.63 13.85
C ALA A 609 29.40 6.52 14.90
N ILE A 610 29.22 5.27 14.46
CA ILE A 610 29.50 4.08 15.28
C ILE A 610 31.00 3.97 15.45
N ILE A 611 31.47 4.17 16.68
CA ILE A 611 32.86 3.91 17.07
C ILE A 611 33.04 2.38 17.13
N VAL A 612 33.79 1.83 16.20
CA VAL A 612 34.25 0.44 16.28
C VAL A 612 35.54 0.41 17.10
N ASP A 613 35.44 -0.03 18.34
CA ASP A 613 36.53 -0.23 19.26
C ASP A 613 37.30 -1.54 18.91
N LEU A 614 38.39 -1.43 18.17
CA LEU A 614 39.26 -2.54 17.88
C LEU A 614 40.14 -2.84 19.11
N LYS A 615 39.65 -3.63 20.06
CA LYS A 615 40.50 -4.21 21.11
C LYS A 615 41.43 -5.28 20.51
N LYS A 616 42.71 -4.99 20.52
CA LYS A 616 43.78 -5.99 20.32
C LYS A 616 43.59 -7.15 21.30
N GLY A 617 43.39 -8.35 20.77
CA GLY A 617 43.58 -9.56 21.55
C GLY A 617 45.07 -9.72 21.90
N ASN A 618 45.40 -9.66 23.17
CA ASN A 618 46.66 -10.14 23.66
C ASN A 618 46.61 -11.67 23.78
N SER A 619 47.48 -12.30 23.05
CA SER A 619 47.90 -13.68 23.27
C SER A 619 48.57 -13.80 24.63
N ASN A 620 48.08 -14.72 25.44
CA ASN A 620 48.89 -15.68 26.22
C ASN A 620 48.07 -16.95 26.33
#